data_8a4fe58b1c9e04455c081bbcae9e99c7
#
_entry.id   8a4fe58b1c9e04455c081bbcae9e99c7
#
_cell.length_a   1.000
_cell.length_b   1.000
_cell.length_c   1.000
_cell.angle_alpha   90.00
_cell.angle_beta   90.00
_cell.angle_gamma   90.00
#
_symmetry.space_group_name_H-M   'P 1'
#
loop_
_entity.id
_entity.type
_entity.pdbx_description
1 polymer ?
#
loop_
_entity_poly.entity_id
_entity_poly.type
_entity_poly.pdbx_seq_one_letter_code
_entity_poly.pdbx_strand_id
1 'polypeptide(L)'
;MVDRLEPILPGSYLGILGGGQLGRMFIQEAINYDVHISVLDPAADAPCAPYAHSFTQGSFDDFDTVYAFGKNQDVLTIEIEHVNVEALEKLKSEGVKVYPDPAILRIVKDKGLQKQFYAEHQIPTAPFYLIDSKEDIERFVGDFPV
;
A
#
# COMPACT_ATOMS: atom_id res chain seq x y z
N MET A 1 -2.69 23.68 -5.32
CA MET A 1 -4.00 23.60 -4.65
C MET A 1 -4.02 22.24 -3.98
N VAL A 2 -4.03 22.18 -2.65
CA VAL A 2 -4.14 20.87 -1.97
C VAL A 2 -5.59 20.45 -2.16
N ASP A 3 -5.82 19.37 -2.93
CA ASP A 3 -7.13 18.75 -3.04
C ASP A 3 -7.62 18.44 -1.63
N ARG A 4 -8.74 19.04 -1.25
CA ARG A 4 -9.35 18.69 0.04
C ARG A 4 -9.81 17.25 -0.08
N LEU A 5 -9.17 16.36 0.72
CA LEU A 5 -9.61 14.98 0.85
C LEU A 5 -11.09 15.02 1.27
N GLU A 6 -11.92 14.35 0.49
CA GLU A 6 -13.31 14.17 0.88
C GLU A 6 -13.36 13.26 2.12
N PRO A 7 -14.17 13.61 3.12
CA PRO A 7 -14.28 12.80 4.33
C PRO A 7 -14.84 11.40 4.02
N ILE A 8 -14.38 10.41 4.75
CA ILE A 8 -15.04 9.09 4.81
C ILE A 8 -16.27 9.26 5.69
N LEU A 9 -17.43 8.94 5.16
CA LEU A 9 -18.70 9.09 5.87
C LEU A 9 -19.08 7.80 6.63
N PRO A 10 -19.85 7.88 7.71
CA PRO A 10 -20.46 6.71 8.34
C PRO A 10 -21.21 5.87 7.29
N GLY A 11 -21.13 4.55 7.41
CA GLY A 11 -21.69 3.61 6.45
C GLY A 11 -20.84 3.33 5.21
N SER A 12 -19.68 4.02 5.03
CA SER A 12 -18.76 3.76 3.91
C SER A 12 -18.13 2.36 3.98
N TYR A 13 -17.86 1.79 2.81
CA TYR A 13 -17.12 0.54 2.65
C TYR A 13 -15.64 0.80 2.47
N LEU A 14 -14.84 0.31 3.39
CA LEU A 14 -13.39 0.49 3.41
C LEU A 14 -12.70 -0.87 3.27
N GLY A 15 -11.94 -1.02 2.19
CA GLY A 15 -11.13 -2.21 1.92
C GLY A 15 -9.69 -2.02 2.40
N ILE A 16 -9.13 -3.09 2.96
CA ILE A 16 -7.71 -3.14 3.37
C ILE A 16 -7.04 -4.29 2.63
N LEU A 17 -5.92 -4.00 1.96
CA LEU A 17 -5.02 -5.02 1.43
C LEU A 17 -3.93 -5.30 2.45
N GLY A 18 -3.94 -6.52 3.00
CA GLY A 18 -3.11 -6.94 4.13
C GLY A 18 -3.90 -7.06 5.42
N GLY A 19 -3.95 -8.29 5.95
CA GLY A 19 -4.72 -8.65 7.14
C GLY A 19 -3.85 -8.85 8.38
N GLY A 20 -2.66 -8.24 8.43
CA GLY A 20 -1.69 -8.37 9.50
C GLY A 20 -2.07 -7.67 10.79
N GLN A 21 -1.08 -7.55 11.68
CA GLN A 21 -1.29 -6.96 13.01
C GLN A 21 -1.67 -5.47 12.95
N LEU A 22 -1.09 -4.71 12.02
CA LEU A 22 -1.41 -3.29 11.85
C LEU A 22 -2.84 -3.10 11.34
N GLY A 23 -3.28 -3.92 10.39
CA GLY A 23 -4.67 -3.93 9.92
C GLY A 23 -5.65 -4.24 11.05
N ARG A 24 -5.32 -5.18 11.95
CA ARG A 24 -6.12 -5.45 13.14
C ARG A 24 -6.22 -4.23 14.06
N MET A 25 -5.11 -3.55 14.34
CA MET A 25 -5.12 -2.32 15.15
C MET A 25 -5.96 -1.23 14.50
N PHE A 26 -5.85 -1.10 13.18
CA PHE A 26 -6.69 -0.18 12.42
C PHE A 26 -8.19 -0.49 12.58
N ILE A 27 -8.60 -1.76 12.48
CA ILE A 27 -10.01 -2.17 12.67
C ILE A 27 -10.51 -1.77 14.05
N GLN A 28 -9.71 -1.99 15.10
CA GLN A 28 -10.07 -1.67 16.48
C GLN A 28 -10.38 -0.19 16.69
N GLU A 29 -9.64 0.69 16.01
CA GLU A 29 -9.90 2.14 16.06
C GLU A 29 -11.06 2.54 15.14
N ALA A 30 -11.14 1.96 13.95
CA ALA A 30 -12.12 2.31 12.94
C ALA A 30 -13.57 1.93 13.33
N ILE A 31 -13.75 0.96 14.23
CA ILE A 31 -15.07 0.52 14.68
C ILE A 31 -15.89 1.67 15.32
N ASN A 32 -15.24 2.70 15.82
CA ASN A 32 -15.87 3.86 16.42
C ASN A 32 -16.47 4.85 15.40
N TYR A 33 -16.19 4.63 14.10
CA TYR A 33 -16.55 5.57 13.02
C TYR A 33 -17.70 5.06 12.14
N ASP A 34 -18.33 3.93 12.50
CA ASP A 34 -19.43 3.32 11.76
C ASP A 34 -19.10 3.09 10.28
N VAL A 35 -17.96 2.47 10.01
CA VAL A 35 -17.49 2.09 8.67
C VAL A 35 -17.49 0.57 8.51
N HIS A 36 -17.81 0.08 7.32
CA HIS A 36 -17.74 -1.34 6.99
C HIS A 36 -16.36 -1.72 6.50
N ILE A 37 -15.63 -2.54 7.25
CA ILE A 37 -14.27 -2.92 6.90
C ILE A 37 -14.22 -4.30 6.26
N SER A 38 -13.71 -4.35 5.05
CA SER A 38 -13.38 -5.56 4.30
C SER A 38 -11.87 -5.75 4.25
N VAL A 39 -11.39 -6.98 4.35
CA VAL A 39 -9.95 -7.30 4.29
C VAL A 39 -9.67 -8.34 3.23
N LEU A 40 -8.62 -8.13 2.45
CA LEU A 40 -8.04 -9.11 1.53
C LEU A 40 -6.67 -9.55 2.06
N ASP A 41 -6.47 -10.85 2.26
CA ASP A 41 -5.18 -11.42 2.68
C ASP A 41 -5.03 -12.86 2.16
N PRO A 42 -3.84 -13.33 1.77
CA PRO A 42 -3.63 -14.70 1.34
C PRO A 42 -3.73 -15.73 2.46
N ALA A 43 -3.47 -15.35 3.72
CA ALA A 43 -3.54 -16.24 4.87
C ALA A 43 -4.98 -16.31 5.40
N ALA A 44 -5.57 -17.50 5.40
CA ALA A 44 -6.93 -17.71 5.90
C ALA A 44 -7.07 -17.38 7.41
N ASP A 45 -5.98 -17.49 8.15
CA ASP A 45 -5.86 -17.21 9.59
C ASP A 45 -5.23 -15.83 9.88
N ALA A 46 -5.29 -14.92 8.91
CA ALA A 46 -4.78 -13.56 9.08
C ALA A 46 -5.35 -12.91 10.35
N PRO A 47 -4.55 -12.12 11.11
CA PRO A 47 -4.97 -11.48 12.36
C PRO A 47 -6.24 -10.64 12.26
N CYS A 48 -6.57 -10.12 11.07
CA CYS A 48 -7.80 -9.36 10.81
C CYS A 48 -9.04 -10.23 10.59
N ALA A 49 -8.89 -11.48 10.16
CA ALA A 49 -9.99 -12.31 9.70
C ALA A 49 -11.19 -12.39 10.69
N PRO A 50 -10.99 -12.55 12.01
CA PRO A 50 -12.11 -12.63 12.95
C PRO A 50 -12.75 -11.29 13.30
N TYR A 51 -12.19 -10.16 12.85
CA TYR A 51 -12.64 -8.82 13.26
C TYR A 51 -13.18 -7.97 12.08
N ALA A 52 -12.88 -8.37 10.85
CA ALA A 52 -13.39 -7.68 9.66
C ALA A 52 -14.88 -7.99 9.45
N HIS A 53 -15.64 -7.05 8.89
CA HIS A 53 -17.01 -7.28 8.47
C HIS A 53 -17.07 -8.30 7.33
N SER A 54 -16.08 -8.29 6.45
CA SER A 54 -15.88 -9.32 5.45
C SER A 54 -14.39 -9.61 5.27
N PHE A 55 -14.06 -10.89 5.06
CA PHE A 55 -12.71 -11.35 4.80
C PHE A 55 -12.68 -12.12 3.48
N THR A 56 -11.77 -11.74 2.61
CA THR A 56 -11.52 -12.40 1.33
C THR A 56 -10.12 -13.01 1.37
N GLN A 57 -10.05 -14.33 1.23
CA GLN A 57 -8.77 -15.00 1.07
C GLN A 57 -8.32 -14.88 -0.39
N GLY A 58 -7.15 -14.28 -0.63
CA GLY A 58 -6.60 -14.14 -1.97
C GLY A 58 -5.28 -13.38 -2.00
N SER A 59 -4.57 -13.46 -3.11
CA SER A 59 -3.30 -12.74 -3.29
C SER A 59 -3.53 -11.28 -3.61
N PHE A 60 -2.86 -10.41 -2.89
CA PHE A 60 -2.83 -8.98 -3.20
C PHE A 60 -1.82 -8.61 -4.30
N ASP A 61 -1.06 -9.59 -4.84
CA ASP A 61 -0.24 -9.42 -6.05
C ASP A 61 -0.99 -9.76 -7.34
N ASP A 62 -2.14 -10.45 -7.24
CA ASP A 62 -2.96 -10.84 -8.38
C ASP A 62 -3.91 -9.70 -8.78
N PHE A 63 -3.83 -9.29 -10.06
CA PHE A 63 -4.63 -8.18 -10.58
C PHE A 63 -6.13 -8.42 -10.43
N ASP A 64 -6.61 -9.59 -10.85
CA ASP A 64 -8.04 -9.88 -10.89
C ASP A 64 -8.62 -9.97 -9.48
N THR A 65 -7.88 -10.55 -8.54
CA THR A 65 -8.25 -10.64 -7.13
C THR A 65 -8.36 -9.26 -6.49
N VAL A 66 -7.35 -8.41 -6.64
CA VAL A 66 -7.35 -7.05 -6.09
C VAL A 66 -8.44 -6.19 -6.72
N TYR A 67 -8.61 -6.28 -8.03
CA TYR A 67 -9.64 -5.53 -8.74
C TYR A 67 -11.05 -5.97 -8.31
N ALA A 68 -11.32 -7.29 -8.27
CA ALA A 68 -12.61 -7.82 -7.85
C ALA A 68 -12.98 -7.43 -6.40
N PHE A 69 -11.98 -7.41 -5.51
CA PHE A 69 -12.14 -6.96 -4.13
C PHE A 69 -12.40 -5.46 -4.05
N GLY A 70 -11.54 -4.66 -4.70
CA GLY A 70 -11.54 -3.20 -4.56
C GLY A 70 -12.74 -2.51 -5.20
N LYS A 71 -13.32 -3.05 -6.28
CA LYS A 71 -14.46 -2.43 -7.00
C LYS A 71 -15.72 -2.27 -6.15
N ASN A 72 -15.82 -2.97 -5.05
CA ASN A 72 -16.97 -2.91 -4.13
C ASN A 72 -16.69 -2.02 -2.91
N GLN A 73 -15.56 -1.29 -2.90
CA GLN A 73 -15.19 -0.42 -1.80
C GLN A 73 -15.31 1.06 -2.22
N ASP A 74 -15.72 1.91 -1.27
CA ASP A 74 -15.67 3.37 -1.45
C ASP A 74 -14.23 3.87 -1.30
N VAL A 75 -13.51 3.25 -0.38
CA VAL A 75 -12.10 3.56 -0.08
C VAL A 75 -11.29 2.27 -0.01
N LEU A 76 -10.12 2.26 -0.62
CA LEU A 76 -9.17 1.17 -0.55
C LEU A 76 -7.84 1.66 0.02
N THR A 77 -7.36 0.98 1.04
CA THR A 77 -6.05 1.24 1.63
C THR A 77 -5.19 -0.01 1.67
N ILE A 78 -3.91 0.16 1.93
CA ILE A 78 -2.95 -0.95 2.03
C ILE A 78 -2.28 -0.96 3.39
N GLU A 79 -1.96 -2.12 3.87
CA GLU A 79 -1.13 -2.34 5.07
C GLU A 79 0.28 -2.82 4.69
N ILE A 80 0.40 -3.43 3.50
CA ILE A 80 1.65 -3.96 2.97
C ILE A 80 1.91 -3.40 1.56
N GLU A 81 3.15 -3.01 1.25
CA GLU A 81 3.52 -2.41 -0.04
C GLU A 81 3.54 -3.42 -1.22
N HIS A 82 3.63 -4.73 -0.94
CA HIS A 82 3.61 -5.77 -1.97
C HIS A 82 2.18 -6.03 -2.45
N VAL A 83 1.69 -5.11 -3.28
CA VAL A 83 0.34 -5.19 -3.87
C VAL A 83 0.41 -4.97 -5.38
N ASN A 84 -0.60 -5.42 -6.11
CA ASN A 84 -0.72 -5.15 -7.54
C ASN A 84 -1.09 -3.68 -7.79
N VAL A 85 -0.12 -2.89 -8.20
CA VAL A 85 -0.29 -1.43 -8.39
C VAL A 85 -1.16 -1.13 -9.60
N GLU A 86 -1.10 -1.94 -10.66
CA GLU A 86 -1.92 -1.79 -11.86
C GLU A 86 -3.42 -1.92 -11.54
N ALA A 87 -3.78 -2.87 -10.68
CA ALA A 87 -5.16 -3.02 -10.21
C ALA A 87 -5.62 -1.80 -9.40
N LEU A 88 -4.75 -1.24 -8.55
CA LEU A 88 -5.05 -0.02 -7.80
C LEU A 88 -5.23 1.21 -8.69
N GLU A 89 -4.39 1.36 -9.72
CA GLU A 89 -4.51 2.43 -10.71
C GLU A 89 -5.83 2.31 -11.49
N LYS A 90 -6.20 1.10 -11.88
CA LYS A 90 -7.48 0.83 -12.55
C LYS A 90 -8.65 1.20 -11.66
N LEU A 91 -8.68 0.75 -10.40
CA LEU A 91 -9.72 1.09 -9.43
C LEU A 91 -9.84 2.60 -9.21
N LYS A 92 -8.70 3.29 -9.04
CA LYS A 92 -8.65 4.75 -8.92
C LYS A 92 -9.24 5.44 -10.14
N SER A 93 -8.91 4.96 -11.35
CA SER A 93 -9.45 5.52 -12.60
C SER A 93 -10.97 5.33 -12.74
N GLU A 94 -11.55 4.37 -12.04
CA GLU A 94 -12.97 4.07 -12.00
C GLU A 94 -13.71 4.72 -10.82
N GLY A 95 -13.00 5.54 -10.03
CA GLY A 95 -13.61 6.36 -8.97
C GLY A 95 -13.48 5.80 -7.55
N VAL A 96 -12.84 4.64 -7.35
CA VAL A 96 -12.51 4.15 -6.00
C VAL A 96 -11.42 5.06 -5.41
N LYS A 97 -11.61 5.53 -4.18
CA LYS A 97 -10.61 6.31 -3.46
C LYS A 97 -9.49 5.38 -2.98
N VAL A 98 -8.30 5.47 -3.56
CA VAL A 98 -7.16 4.61 -3.20
C VAL A 98 -6.10 5.40 -2.45
N TYR A 99 -5.76 4.97 -1.25
CA TYR A 99 -4.75 5.59 -0.38
C TYR A 99 -3.77 4.54 0.17
N PRO A 100 -2.45 4.80 0.11
CA PRO A 100 -1.80 5.92 -0.57
C PRO A 100 -2.02 5.88 -2.08
N ASP A 101 -1.71 7.00 -2.76
CA ASP A 101 -1.79 7.07 -4.21
C ASP A 101 -0.94 5.96 -4.86
N PRO A 102 -1.48 5.20 -5.85
CA PRO A 102 -0.72 4.15 -6.53
C PRO A 102 0.62 4.62 -7.10
N ALA A 103 0.74 5.87 -7.55
CA ALA A 103 2.00 6.44 -8.01
C ALA A 103 3.06 6.51 -6.90
N ILE A 104 2.66 6.75 -5.66
CA ILE A 104 3.56 6.72 -4.50
C ILE A 104 4.04 5.29 -4.23
N LEU A 105 3.16 4.30 -4.37
CA LEU A 105 3.52 2.90 -4.19
C LEU A 105 4.57 2.42 -5.18
N ARG A 106 4.53 2.87 -6.43
CA ARG A 106 5.59 2.58 -7.42
C ARG A 106 6.96 3.03 -6.93
N ILE A 107 7.02 4.23 -6.33
CA ILE A 107 8.26 4.77 -5.77
C ILE A 107 8.71 3.97 -4.55
N VAL A 108 7.78 3.66 -3.64
CA VAL A 108 8.10 2.95 -2.38
C VAL A 108 8.53 1.51 -2.61
N LYS A 109 7.95 0.83 -3.60
CA LYS A 109 8.28 -0.57 -3.96
C LYS A 109 9.70 -0.70 -4.53
N ASP A 110 10.23 0.33 -5.17
CA ASP A 110 11.58 0.35 -5.73
C ASP A 110 12.49 1.26 -4.89
N LYS A 111 13.46 0.65 -4.20
CA LYS A 111 14.38 1.39 -3.33
C LYS A 111 15.29 2.34 -4.10
N GLY A 112 15.60 2.04 -5.35
CA GLY A 112 16.34 2.95 -6.24
C GLY A 112 15.53 4.20 -6.56
N LEU A 113 14.28 4.02 -7.03
CA LEU A 113 13.35 5.12 -7.29
C LEU A 113 13.08 5.95 -6.02
N GLN A 114 12.91 5.30 -4.88
CA GLN A 114 12.71 5.98 -3.60
C GLN A 114 13.90 6.86 -3.22
N LYS A 115 15.12 6.36 -3.40
CA LYS A 115 16.34 7.12 -3.12
C LYS A 115 16.54 8.28 -4.10
N GLN A 116 16.26 8.08 -5.37
CA GLN A 116 16.28 9.15 -6.38
C GLN A 116 15.26 10.25 -6.02
N PHE A 117 14.02 9.86 -5.67
CA PHE A 117 12.99 10.79 -5.23
C PHE A 117 13.45 11.63 -4.02
N TYR A 118 14.10 11.02 -3.03
CA TYR A 118 14.63 11.74 -1.87
C TYR A 118 15.71 12.75 -2.27
N ALA A 119 16.61 12.38 -3.18
CA ALA A 119 17.66 13.27 -3.66
C ALA A 119 17.09 14.47 -4.44
N GLU A 120 16.14 14.22 -5.37
CA GLU A 120 15.50 15.24 -6.18
C GLU A 120 14.71 16.26 -5.34
N HIS A 121 14.07 15.78 -4.25
CA HIS A 121 13.27 16.62 -3.36
C HIS A 121 14.04 17.11 -2.13
N GLN A 122 15.36 16.91 -2.08
CA GLN A 122 16.23 17.33 -0.97
C GLN A 122 15.79 16.80 0.40
N ILE A 123 15.20 15.60 0.41
CA ILE A 123 14.79 14.91 1.64
C ILE A 123 16.03 14.24 2.26
N PRO A 124 16.37 14.55 3.54
CA PRO A 124 17.52 13.94 4.19
C PRO A 124 17.43 12.41 4.21
N THR A 125 18.47 11.75 3.73
CA THR A 125 18.60 10.29 3.73
C THR A 125 20.06 9.89 3.88
N ALA A 126 20.33 8.65 4.26
CA ALA A 126 21.69 8.11 4.25
C ALA A 126 22.29 8.18 2.85
N PRO A 127 23.61 8.40 2.71
CA PRO A 127 24.29 8.30 1.43
C PRO A 127 23.98 6.97 0.75
N PHE A 128 23.85 6.99 -0.56
CA PHE A 128 23.50 5.80 -1.34
C PHE A 128 24.15 5.85 -2.72
N TYR A 129 24.33 4.68 -3.30
CA TYR A 129 24.72 4.49 -4.69
C TYR A 129 23.71 3.57 -5.37
N LEU A 130 23.35 3.89 -6.60
CA LEU A 130 22.59 2.98 -7.45
C LEU A 130 23.59 2.03 -8.11
N ILE A 131 23.30 0.74 -8.05
CA ILE A 131 24.17 -0.32 -8.53
C ILE A 131 23.45 -1.05 -9.67
N ASP A 132 23.95 -0.89 -10.87
CA ASP A 132 23.41 -1.53 -12.07
C ASP A 132 24.35 -2.65 -12.59
N SER A 133 25.59 -2.70 -12.08
CA SER A 133 26.60 -3.64 -12.54
C SER A 133 27.50 -4.13 -11.40
N LYS A 134 28.25 -5.21 -11.67
CA LYS A 134 29.27 -5.70 -10.73
C LYS A 134 30.41 -4.68 -10.56
N GLU A 135 30.76 -4.00 -11.63
CA GLU A 135 31.78 -2.97 -11.67
C GLU A 135 31.42 -1.79 -10.75
N ASP A 136 30.14 -1.45 -10.65
CA ASP A 136 29.67 -0.42 -9.70
C ASP A 136 29.90 -0.84 -8.25
N ILE A 137 29.65 -2.13 -7.94
CA ILE A 137 29.94 -2.65 -6.59
C ILE A 137 31.41 -2.50 -6.26
N GLU A 138 32.30 -2.91 -7.18
CA GLU A 138 33.75 -2.82 -7.00
C GLU A 138 34.22 -1.37 -6.84
N ARG A 139 33.56 -0.43 -7.52
CA ARG A 139 33.86 1.02 -7.47
C ARG A 139 33.47 1.65 -6.15
N PHE A 140 32.31 1.30 -5.60
CA PHE A 140 31.72 2.00 -4.46
C PHE A 140 31.83 1.25 -3.13
N VAL A 141 32.25 -0.03 -3.13
CA VAL A 141 32.31 -0.83 -1.90
C VAL A 141 33.15 -0.21 -0.78
N GLY A 142 34.19 0.55 -1.14
CA GLY A 142 35.05 1.23 -0.16
C GLY A 142 34.41 2.41 0.56
N ASP A 143 33.29 2.91 0.07
CA ASP A 143 32.57 4.05 0.66
C ASP A 143 31.57 3.64 1.76
N PHE A 144 31.32 2.33 1.89
CA PHE A 144 30.43 1.79 2.91
C PHE A 144 31.20 1.31 4.14
N PRO A 145 30.70 1.61 5.36
CA PRO A 145 31.20 0.96 6.55
C PRO A 145 30.89 -0.54 6.48
N VAL A 146 31.91 -1.36 6.60
CA VAL A 146 31.83 -2.83 6.59
C VAL A 146 31.75 -3.30 8.04
#